data_13a9dbae0e161c0f0d569b6a4bfd638c
#
_entry.id   13a9dbae0e161c0f0d569b6a4bfd638c
#
_cell.length_a   1.000
_cell.length_b   1.000
_cell.length_c   1.000
_cell.angle_alpha   90.00
_cell.angle_beta   90.00
_cell.angle_gamma   90.00
#
_symmetry.space_group_name_H-M   'P 1'
#
loop_
_entity.id
_entity.type
_entity.pdbx_description
1 polymer ?
#
loop_
_entity_poly.entity_id
_entity_poly.type
_entity_poly.pdbx_seq_one_letter_code
_entity_poly.pdbx_strand_id
1 'polypeptide(L)'
;RDHIRPNKNTYGIPQGSPISGLLANVYMLEIDKTIHDLVTDLKGLYMRYSDDFIVVIPNTGALTSRALQDISTRFNAVAGLTLEPHKTQYFKFENQVLENCGAQFGVLLEGRKSVINFLGFTFDGKKVSIRMKTVGKYYYRMYGKAKTINRNDGYSPKGNRISAENLYALYSQKGARGYRIKQKDGTRKWHSGNFLSYVQRAEKKFGKGELISKDTRRHMQKIKEALKGRQEQEKTTT
;
A
#
# COMPACT_ATOMS: atom_id res chain seq x y z
N ARG A 1 -10.19 26.88 11.85
CA ARG A 1 -9.54 26.70 13.17
C ARG A 1 -10.00 25.41 13.87
N ASP A 2 -11.13 24.84 13.52
CA ASP A 2 -11.74 23.68 14.21
C ASP A 2 -11.05 22.33 13.93
N HIS A 3 -10.00 22.31 13.11
CA HIS A 3 -9.26 21.11 12.74
C HIS A 3 -7.89 20.97 13.40
N ILE A 4 -7.50 21.93 14.25
CA ILE A 4 -6.23 21.89 14.96
C ILE A 4 -6.47 21.30 16.35
N ARG A 5 -5.98 20.10 16.59
CA ARG A 5 -5.96 19.50 17.93
C ARG A 5 -4.58 19.71 18.54
N PRO A 6 -4.46 20.44 19.66
CA PRO A 6 -3.17 20.59 20.33
C PRO A 6 -2.70 19.22 20.85
N ASN A 7 -1.42 18.92 20.67
CA ASN A 7 -0.82 17.78 21.32
C ASN A 7 -0.75 18.06 22.84
N LYS A 8 -1.41 17.24 23.64
CA LYS A 8 -1.38 17.35 25.10
C LYS A 8 -0.09 16.82 25.72
N ASN A 9 0.71 16.07 24.95
CA ASN A 9 1.96 15.51 25.38
C ASN A 9 3.11 16.48 25.07
N THR A 10 4.16 16.46 25.89
CA THR A 10 5.40 17.20 25.66
C THR A 10 6.34 16.50 24.67
N TYR A 11 5.92 15.38 24.11
CA TYR A 11 6.68 14.55 23.17
C TYR A 11 5.83 14.17 21.96
N GLY A 12 6.47 13.63 20.93
CA GLY A 12 5.87 13.17 19.69
C GLY A 12 6.32 13.96 18.46
N ILE A 13 6.14 13.37 17.30
CA ILE A 13 6.48 13.95 16.01
C ILE A 13 5.19 14.41 15.31
N PRO A 14 5.07 15.67 14.87
CA PRO A 14 3.85 16.17 14.24
C PRO A 14 3.58 15.42 12.94
N GLN A 15 2.38 14.85 12.79
CA GLN A 15 1.98 14.15 11.57
C GLN A 15 1.75 15.13 10.41
N GLY A 16 2.25 14.75 9.21
CA GLY A 16 2.06 15.54 7.99
C GLY A 16 3.10 16.64 7.76
N SER A 17 4.04 16.85 8.68
CA SER A 17 5.18 17.74 8.45
C SER A 17 6.22 17.05 7.53
N PRO A 18 6.85 17.78 6.59
CA PRO A 18 7.92 17.24 5.74
C PRO A 18 9.11 16.66 6.53
N ILE A 19 9.42 17.22 7.71
CA ILE A 19 10.53 16.77 8.55
C ILE A 19 10.20 15.50 9.35
N SER A 20 8.93 15.17 9.52
CA SER A 20 8.50 14.06 10.39
C SER A 20 9.08 12.71 9.96
N GLY A 21 9.18 12.48 8.64
CA GLY A 21 9.78 11.24 8.12
C GLY A 21 11.27 11.13 8.44
N LEU A 22 12.01 12.24 8.40
CA LEU A 22 13.43 12.28 8.77
C LEU A 22 13.59 12.01 10.27
N LEU A 23 12.84 12.72 11.11
CA LEU A 23 12.90 12.55 12.57
C LEU A 23 12.53 11.12 12.99
N ALA A 24 11.49 10.53 12.37
CA ALA A 24 11.12 9.13 12.62
C ALA A 24 12.26 8.16 12.26
N ASN A 25 12.95 8.40 11.15
CA ASN A 25 14.10 7.57 10.76
C ASN A 25 15.28 7.74 11.73
N VAL A 26 15.58 8.96 12.16
CA VAL A 26 16.64 9.21 13.17
C VAL A 26 16.30 8.50 14.49
N TYR A 27 15.05 8.60 14.93
CA TYR A 27 14.57 7.94 16.14
C TYR A 27 14.74 6.41 16.11
N MET A 28 14.61 5.82 14.93
CA MET A 28 14.70 4.37 14.74
C MET A 28 16.12 3.85 14.49
N LEU A 29 17.14 4.71 14.31
CA LEU A 29 18.48 4.29 13.88
C LEU A 29 19.12 3.24 14.78
N GLU A 30 19.07 3.42 16.10
CA GLU A 30 19.73 2.51 17.05
C GLU A 30 19.06 1.13 17.05
N ILE A 31 17.73 1.10 17.09
CA ILE A 31 16.99 -0.14 17.05
C ILE A 31 17.15 -0.84 15.69
N ASP A 32 17.09 -0.09 14.58
CA ASP A 32 17.33 -0.61 13.24
C ASP A 32 18.69 -1.29 13.14
N LYS A 33 19.75 -0.65 13.67
CA LYS A 33 21.09 -1.22 13.68
C LYS A 33 21.14 -2.52 14.52
N THR A 34 20.59 -2.47 15.72
CA THR A 34 20.58 -3.61 16.64
C THR A 34 19.86 -4.82 16.04
N ILE A 35 18.69 -4.60 15.43
CA ILE A 35 17.93 -5.67 14.79
C ILE A 35 18.59 -6.15 13.51
N HIS A 36 19.14 -5.24 12.71
CA HIS A 36 19.88 -5.58 11.49
C HIS A 36 21.07 -6.49 11.80
N ASP A 37 21.88 -6.14 12.80
CA ASP A 37 23.06 -6.90 13.18
C ASP A 37 22.65 -8.30 13.67
N LEU A 38 21.68 -8.39 14.58
CA LEU A 38 21.13 -9.67 15.07
C LEU A 38 20.61 -10.54 13.92
N VAL A 39 19.84 -9.97 13.00
CA VAL A 39 19.24 -10.72 11.89
C VAL A 39 20.31 -11.13 10.87
N THR A 40 21.35 -10.32 10.66
CA THR A 40 22.48 -10.64 9.79
C THR A 40 23.29 -11.81 10.33
N ASP A 41 23.55 -11.84 11.64
CA ASP A 41 24.24 -12.96 12.30
C ASP A 41 23.46 -14.28 12.13
N LEU A 42 22.14 -14.20 12.09
CA LEU A 42 21.24 -15.32 11.81
C LEU A 42 21.11 -15.65 10.31
N LYS A 43 21.88 -14.99 9.42
CA LYS A 43 21.78 -15.11 7.96
C LYS A 43 20.37 -14.78 7.43
N GLY A 44 19.70 -13.84 8.06
CA GLY A 44 18.37 -13.38 7.73
C GLY A 44 18.35 -12.07 6.96
N LEU A 45 17.16 -11.51 6.84
CA LEU A 45 16.89 -10.21 6.21
C LEU A 45 16.00 -9.36 7.13
N TYR A 46 16.42 -8.13 7.38
CA TYR A 46 15.62 -7.11 8.03
C TYR A 46 15.37 -5.95 7.07
N MET A 47 14.13 -5.51 6.95
CA MET A 47 13.75 -4.33 6.20
C MET A 47 12.67 -3.56 6.95
N ARG A 48 12.82 -2.23 7.02
CA ARG A 48 11.80 -1.31 7.55
C ARG A 48 11.46 -0.22 6.53
N TYR A 49 10.21 0.13 6.50
CA TYR A 49 9.69 1.28 5.78
C TYR A 49 8.69 2.03 6.67
N SER A 50 9.09 3.20 7.16
CA SER A 50 8.34 3.98 8.16
C SER A 50 8.10 3.15 9.43
N ASP A 51 6.85 2.87 9.77
CA ASP A 51 6.39 2.06 10.91
C ASP A 51 6.21 0.57 10.58
N ASP A 52 6.23 0.20 9.31
CA ASP A 52 6.13 -1.20 8.87
C ASP A 52 7.53 -1.83 8.76
N PHE A 53 7.74 -3.01 9.32
CA PHE A 53 8.97 -3.78 9.12
C PHE A 53 8.68 -5.25 8.82
N ILE A 54 9.67 -5.93 8.26
CA ILE A 54 9.67 -7.35 8.01
C ILE A 54 11.03 -7.94 8.40
N VAL A 55 10.98 -9.08 9.07
CA VAL A 55 12.16 -9.91 9.42
C VAL A 55 11.96 -11.27 8.79
N VAL A 56 12.97 -11.75 8.10
CA VAL A 56 13.01 -13.12 7.55
C VAL A 56 14.27 -13.78 8.06
N ILE A 57 14.14 -14.88 8.78
CA ILE A 57 15.27 -15.65 9.31
C ILE A 57 15.10 -17.14 8.99
N PRO A 58 16.20 -17.89 8.81
CA PRO A 58 16.15 -19.33 8.65
C PRO A 58 15.46 -20.01 9.84
N ASN A 59 14.62 -21.01 9.57
CA ASN A 59 13.97 -21.76 10.63
C ASN A 59 14.90 -22.85 11.17
N THR A 60 15.45 -22.61 12.35
CA THR A 60 16.33 -23.54 13.09
C THR A 60 15.68 -24.02 14.41
N GLY A 61 14.34 -24.02 14.46
CA GLY A 61 13.58 -24.49 15.62
C GLY A 61 13.60 -23.52 16.80
N ALA A 62 14.01 -23.97 17.96
CA ALA A 62 13.98 -23.21 19.23
C ALA A 62 14.80 -21.90 19.17
N LEU A 63 15.93 -21.88 18.44
CA LEU A 63 16.75 -20.68 18.26
C LEU A 63 15.99 -19.58 17.49
N THR A 64 15.24 -19.95 16.45
CA THR A 64 14.40 -19.02 15.68
C THR A 64 13.32 -18.40 16.57
N SER A 65 12.64 -19.20 17.39
CA SER A 65 11.60 -18.70 18.29
C SER A 65 12.16 -17.72 19.33
N ARG A 66 13.32 -18.01 19.91
CA ARG A 66 14.02 -17.12 20.85
C ARG A 66 14.43 -15.81 20.18
N ALA A 67 14.98 -15.87 18.97
CA ALA A 67 15.38 -14.69 18.22
C ALA A 67 14.18 -13.77 17.90
N LEU A 68 13.03 -14.32 17.48
CA LEU A 68 11.82 -13.55 17.22
C LEU A 68 11.25 -12.90 18.50
N GLN A 69 11.31 -13.59 19.64
CA GLN A 69 10.94 -13.03 20.94
C GLN A 69 11.89 -11.92 21.36
N ASP A 70 13.21 -12.11 21.21
CA ASP A 70 14.22 -11.07 21.51
C ASP A 70 14.01 -9.81 20.64
N ILE A 71 13.78 -9.97 19.35
CA ILE A 71 13.45 -8.87 18.44
C ILE A 71 12.22 -8.10 18.93
N SER A 72 11.13 -8.80 19.29
CA SER A 72 9.91 -8.17 19.81
C SER A 72 10.16 -7.42 21.10
N THR A 73 10.95 -7.99 22.02
CA THR A 73 11.32 -7.38 23.29
C THR A 73 12.14 -6.12 23.09
N ARG A 74 13.10 -6.13 22.16
CA ARG A 74 13.94 -4.96 21.84
C ARG A 74 13.12 -3.81 21.26
N PHE A 75 12.18 -4.09 20.35
CA PHE A 75 11.28 -3.06 19.84
C PHE A 75 10.43 -2.44 20.95
N ASN A 76 9.86 -3.27 21.83
CA ASN A 76 9.02 -2.79 22.94
C ASN A 76 9.82 -2.07 24.05
N ALA A 77 11.14 -2.26 24.12
CA ALA A 77 12.03 -1.57 25.05
C ALA A 77 12.35 -0.14 24.60
N VAL A 78 12.12 0.21 23.33
CA VAL A 78 12.34 1.58 22.84
C VAL A 78 11.21 2.47 23.36
N ALA A 79 11.56 3.58 24.01
CA ALA A 79 10.59 4.51 24.60
C ALA A 79 9.56 4.98 23.55
N GLY A 80 8.29 4.84 23.86
CA GLY A 80 7.19 5.29 22.98
C GLY A 80 6.93 4.40 21.76
N LEU A 81 7.64 3.27 21.59
CA LEU A 81 7.30 2.23 20.60
C LEU A 81 6.49 1.11 21.27
N THR A 82 5.53 0.61 20.53
CA THR A 82 4.77 -0.59 20.91
C THR A 82 4.43 -1.35 19.65
N LEU A 83 4.82 -2.62 19.60
CA LEU A 83 4.37 -3.50 18.54
C LEU A 83 2.87 -3.78 18.73
N GLU A 84 2.07 -3.38 17.76
CA GLU A 84 0.61 -3.56 17.80
C GLU A 84 0.29 -5.06 17.63
N PRO A 85 -0.23 -5.76 18.67
CA PRO A 85 -0.43 -7.21 18.61
C PRO A 85 -1.37 -7.64 17.49
N HIS A 86 -2.41 -6.82 17.20
CA HIS A 86 -3.38 -7.13 16.14
C HIS A 86 -2.83 -6.93 14.72
N LYS A 87 -1.66 -6.30 14.56
CA LYS A 87 -1.00 -6.09 13.27
C LYS A 87 0.24 -6.95 13.12
N THR A 88 0.88 -7.34 14.21
CA THR A 88 2.05 -8.22 14.21
C THR A 88 1.65 -9.62 13.72
N GLN A 89 2.43 -10.19 12.83
CA GLN A 89 2.15 -11.48 12.23
C GLN A 89 3.43 -12.32 12.19
N TYR A 90 3.30 -13.61 12.47
CA TYR A 90 4.38 -14.58 12.40
C TYR A 90 4.01 -15.69 11.43
N PHE A 91 4.90 -15.97 10.49
CA PHE A 91 4.70 -17.00 9.49
C PHE A 91 5.88 -17.95 9.42
N LYS A 92 5.60 -19.23 9.26
CA LYS A 92 6.54 -20.23 8.79
C LYS A 92 6.35 -20.42 7.28
N PHE A 93 7.45 -20.39 6.53
CA PHE A 93 7.46 -20.64 5.10
C PHE A 93 8.33 -21.86 4.80
N GLU A 94 7.73 -22.89 4.25
CA GLU A 94 8.40 -24.14 3.90
C GLU A 94 7.68 -24.79 2.71
N ASN A 95 8.41 -25.32 1.73
CA ASN A 95 7.88 -26.03 0.56
C ASN A 95 6.75 -25.26 -0.17
N GLN A 96 6.91 -23.95 -0.35
CA GLN A 96 5.90 -23.04 -0.93
C GLN A 96 4.58 -22.96 -0.14
N VAL A 97 4.57 -23.40 1.08
CA VAL A 97 3.45 -23.26 2.01
C VAL A 97 3.79 -22.17 3.03
N LEU A 98 2.88 -21.24 3.19
CA LEU A 98 2.94 -20.19 4.19
C LEU A 98 1.95 -20.53 5.31
N GLU A 99 2.45 -20.77 6.50
CA GLU A 99 1.65 -21.13 7.66
C GLU A 99 1.70 -20.02 8.71
N ASN A 100 0.55 -19.64 9.25
CA ASN A 100 0.49 -18.69 10.35
C ASN A 100 0.85 -19.38 11.67
N CYS A 101 1.93 -18.95 12.31
CA CYS A 101 2.39 -19.47 13.59
C CYS A 101 2.27 -18.46 14.74
N GLY A 102 1.44 -17.43 14.57
CA GLY A 102 1.24 -16.35 15.57
C GLY A 102 0.84 -16.84 16.95
N ALA A 103 0.06 -17.93 17.04
CA ALA A 103 -0.35 -18.52 18.32
C ALA A 103 0.84 -18.93 19.21
N GLN A 104 1.96 -19.36 18.61
CA GLN A 104 3.19 -19.72 19.34
C GLN A 104 3.86 -18.49 19.99
N PHE A 105 3.49 -17.28 19.57
CA PHE A 105 4.01 -16.00 20.05
C PHE A 105 2.94 -15.17 20.78
N GLY A 106 1.82 -15.80 21.17
CA GLY A 106 0.72 -15.11 21.87
C GLY A 106 -0.10 -14.17 20.97
N VAL A 107 0.04 -14.28 19.64
CA VAL A 107 -0.70 -13.46 18.68
C VAL A 107 -1.79 -14.32 18.05
N LEU A 108 -3.01 -14.21 18.57
CA LEU A 108 -4.18 -14.90 18.03
C LEU A 108 -4.86 -14.02 16.98
N LEU A 109 -4.69 -14.37 15.72
CA LEU A 109 -5.38 -13.76 14.59
C LEU A 109 -6.39 -14.76 14.03
N GLU A 110 -7.55 -14.86 14.67
CA GLU A 110 -8.62 -15.74 14.22
C GLU A 110 -9.04 -15.43 12.77
N GLY A 111 -9.20 -16.47 11.96
CA GLY A 111 -9.84 -16.39 10.63
C GLY A 111 -9.03 -15.71 9.52
N ARG A 112 -7.79 -15.31 9.71
CA ARG A 112 -6.98 -14.72 8.65
C ARG A 112 -6.33 -15.78 7.77
N LYS A 113 -6.46 -15.60 6.46
CA LYS A 113 -5.70 -16.39 5.46
C LYS A 113 -4.20 -16.25 5.73
N SER A 114 -3.45 -17.33 5.53
CA SER A 114 -1.98 -17.32 5.59
C SER A 114 -1.41 -16.51 4.44
N VAL A 115 -1.37 -15.19 4.59
CA VAL A 115 -0.85 -14.25 3.58
C VAL A 115 -0.08 -13.13 4.26
N ILE A 116 1.11 -12.84 3.74
CA ILE A 116 1.91 -11.69 4.15
C ILE A 116 1.44 -10.46 3.37
N ASN A 117 1.10 -9.38 4.09
CA ASN A 117 0.79 -8.08 3.50
C ASN A 117 1.90 -7.09 3.87
N PHE A 118 2.70 -6.67 2.90
CA PHE A 118 3.79 -5.72 3.13
C PHE A 118 3.87 -4.70 1.99
N LEU A 119 3.96 -3.41 2.32
CA LEU A 119 4.10 -2.28 1.39
C LEU A 119 3.11 -2.28 0.20
N GLY A 120 1.90 -2.75 0.43
CA GLY A 120 0.86 -2.78 -0.62
C GLY A 120 0.87 -4.02 -1.50
N PHE A 121 1.75 -4.97 -1.22
CA PHE A 121 1.78 -6.29 -1.83
C PHE A 121 1.24 -7.36 -0.88
N THR A 122 0.84 -8.47 -1.46
CA THR A 122 0.39 -9.68 -0.76
C THR A 122 1.17 -10.88 -1.30
N PHE A 123 1.73 -11.68 -0.40
CA PHE A 123 2.38 -12.96 -0.72
C PHE A 123 1.61 -14.10 -0.04
N ASP A 124 1.24 -15.12 -0.79
CA ASP A 124 0.45 -16.27 -0.33
C ASP A 124 1.25 -17.57 -0.16
N GLY A 125 2.57 -17.47 -0.22
CA GLY A 125 3.49 -18.61 -0.22
C GLY A 125 3.88 -19.08 -1.62
N LYS A 126 3.15 -18.68 -2.66
CA LYS A 126 3.41 -19.08 -4.05
C LYS A 126 3.60 -17.89 -4.98
N LYS A 127 2.81 -16.84 -4.79
CA LYS A 127 2.75 -15.69 -5.69
C LYS A 127 2.71 -14.37 -4.94
N VAL A 128 3.33 -13.36 -5.55
CA VAL A 128 3.19 -11.97 -5.13
C VAL A 128 2.09 -11.31 -5.96
N SER A 129 1.18 -10.62 -5.32
CA SER A 129 0.11 -9.84 -5.96
C SER A 129 0.00 -8.45 -5.33
N ILE A 130 -0.73 -7.55 -5.96
CA ILE A 130 -1.07 -6.27 -5.34
C ILE A 130 -2.21 -6.49 -4.34
N ARG A 131 -2.07 -5.90 -3.17
CA ARG A 131 -3.09 -5.99 -2.13
C ARG A 131 -4.46 -5.55 -2.67
N MET A 132 -5.49 -6.37 -2.52
CA MET A 132 -6.84 -6.11 -3.04
C MET A 132 -7.42 -4.76 -2.60
N LYS A 133 -7.12 -4.32 -1.37
CA LYS A 133 -7.51 -2.99 -0.88
C LYS A 133 -6.92 -1.86 -1.74
N THR A 134 -5.70 -2.03 -2.27
CA THR A 134 -5.03 -1.05 -3.14
C THR A 134 -5.69 -1.01 -4.52
N VAL A 135 -5.98 -2.18 -5.10
CA VAL A 135 -6.73 -2.30 -6.35
C VAL A 135 -8.15 -1.73 -6.21
N GLY A 136 -8.82 -2.05 -5.10
CA GLY A 136 -10.15 -1.52 -4.78
C GLY A 136 -10.16 0.01 -4.71
N LYS A 137 -9.17 0.63 -4.04
CA LYS A 137 -9.02 2.10 -4.00
C LYS A 137 -8.79 2.71 -5.37
N TYR A 138 -8.03 2.05 -6.24
CA TYR A 138 -7.80 2.50 -7.60
C TYR A 138 -9.12 2.54 -8.39
N TYR A 139 -9.90 1.48 -8.40
CA TYR A 139 -11.19 1.44 -9.09
C TYR A 139 -12.22 2.36 -8.45
N TYR A 140 -12.30 2.42 -7.12
CA TYR A 140 -13.19 3.36 -6.43
C TYR A 140 -12.96 4.81 -6.87
N ARG A 141 -11.70 5.24 -6.94
CA ARG A 141 -11.34 6.59 -7.42
C ARG A 141 -11.69 6.78 -8.89
N MET A 142 -11.48 5.77 -9.71
CA MET A 142 -11.84 5.78 -11.14
C MET A 142 -13.34 5.96 -11.31
N TYR A 143 -14.16 5.15 -10.63
CA TYR A 143 -15.63 5.26 -10.69
C TYR A 143 -16.13 6.58 -10.13
N GLY A 144 -15.55 7.10 -9.04
CA GLY A 144 -15.90 8.41 -8.50
C GLY A 144 -15.67 9.54 -9.50
N LYS A 145 -14.56 9.51 -10.26
CA LYS A 145 -14.28 10.49 -11.31
C LYS A 145 -15.20 10.31 -12.53
N ALA A 146 -15.50 9.09 -12.95
CA ALA A 146 -16.46 8.82 -14.01
C ALA A 146 -17.86 9.35 -13.64
N LYS A 147 -18.31 9.11 -12.40
CA LYS A 147 -19.57 9.67 -11.87
C LYS A 147 -19.58 11.20 -11.88
N THR A 148 -18.45 11.85 -11.57
CA THR A 148 -18.33 13.31 -11.63
C THR A 148 -18.47 13.82 -13.07
N ILE A 149 -17.86 13.15 -14.06
CA ILE A 149 -18.01 13.49 -15.48
C ILE A 149 -19.48 13.38 -15.90
N ASN A 150 -20.16 12.31 -15.47
CA ASN A 150 -21.55 12.05 -15.85
C ASN A 150 -22.56 13.02 -15.21
N ARG A 151 -22.27 13.58 -14.02
CA ARG A 151 -23.22 14.43 -13.26
C ARG A 151 -22.95 15.94 -13.36
N ASN A 152 -21.69 16.34 -13.41
CA ASN A 152 -21.28 17.73 -13.20
C ASN A 152 -20.51 18.28 -14.41
N ASP A 153 -20.86 17.87 -15.61
CA ASP A 153 -20.21 18.29 -16.86
C ASP A 153 -18.67 18.23 -16.82
N GLY A 154 -18.17 17.31 -16.02
CA GLY A 154 -16.74 17.07 -15.87
C GLY A 154 -16.04 17.95 -14.84
N TYR A 155 -16.75 18.61 -13.93
CA TYR A 155 -16.12 19.35 -12.83
C TYR A 155 -16.28 18.65 -11.49
N SER A 156 -15.20 18.63 -10.70
CA SER A 156 -15.25 18.19 -9.31
C SER A 156 -15.90 19.25 -8.40
N PRO A 157 -16.33 18.90 -7.17
CA PRO A 157 -16.80 19.89 -6.20
C PRO A 157 -15.78 21.00 -5.89
N LYS A 158 -14.49 20.74 -6.07
CA LYS A 158 -13.39 21.72 -5.94
C LYS A 158 -13.15 22.55 -7.22
N GLY A 159 -14.02 22.45 -8.22
CA GLY A 159 -13.91 23.15 -9.49
C GLY A 159 -12.82 22.66 -10.44
N ASN A 160 -12.19 21.50 -10.16
CA ASN A 160 -11.18 20.90 -11.06
C ASN A 160 -11.88 20.16 -12.21
N ARG A 161 -11.43 20.41 -13.44
CA ARG A 161 -11.97 19.73 -14.61
C ARG A 161 -11.52 18.28 -14.67
N ILE A 162 -12.47 17.37 -14.81
CA ILE A 162 -12.26 15.94 -15.03
C ILE A 162 -12.96 15.57 -16.33
N SER A 163 -12.21 15.55 -17.45
CA SER A 163 -12.73 15.10 -18.73
C SER A 163 -12.55 13.60 -18.92
N ALA A 164 -13.22 13.01 -19.92
CA ALA A 164 -13.00 11.62 -20.31
C ALA A 164 -11.53 11.39 -20.72
N GLU A 165 -10.90 12.37 -21.41
CA GLU A 165 -9.46 12.32 -21.73
C GLU A 165 -8.61 12.22 -20.47
N ASN A 166 -8.84 13.07 -19.48
CA ASN A 166 -8.15 13.04 -18.21
C ASN A 166 -8.42 11.74 -17.43
N LEU A 167 -9.64 11.18 -17.51
CA LEU A 167 -9.95 9.89 -16.89
C LEU A 167 -9.11 8.76 -17.50
N TYR A 168 -9.01 8.70 -18.83
CA TYR A 168 -8.15 7.72 -19.51
C TYR A 168 -6.68 7.94 -19.18
N ALA A 169 -6.19 9.15 -19.11
CA ALA A 169 -4.82 9.47 -18.72
C ALA A 169 -4.52 8.99 -17.29
N LEU A 170 -5.43 9.23 -16.35
CA LEU A 170 -5.27 8.86 -14.94
C LEU A 170 -5.35 7.35 -14.68
N TYR A 171 -6.25 6.64 -15.40
CA TYR A 171 -6.66 5.28 -15.04
C TYR A 171 -6.50 4.25 -16.16
N SER A 172 -5.79 4.58 -17.25
CA SER A 172 -5.56 3.60 -18.31
C SER A 172 -4.10 3.55 -18.74
N GLN A 173 -3.80 2.60 -19.64
CA GLN A 173 -2.49 2.46 -20.27
C GLN A 173 -2.08 3.71 -21.06
N LYS A 174 -3.03 4.53 -21.51
CA LYS A 174 -2.74 5.78 -22.22
C LYS A 174 -1.85 6.73 -21.40
N GLY A 175 -2.02 6.73 -20.06
CA GLY A 175 -1.21 7.55 -19.17
C GLY A 175 -0.08 6.82 -18.45
N ALA A 176 0.12 5.51 -18.68
CA ALA A 176 1.10 4.72 -17.94
C ALA A 176 2.56 5.16 -18.18
N ARG A 177 2.88 5.66 -19.37
CA ARG A 177 4.22 6.20 -19.69
C ARG A 177 4.40 7.65 -19.25
N GLY A 178 3.32 8.38 -19.06
CA GLY A 178 3.25 9.77 -18.72
C GLY A 178 2.07 10.43 -19.44
N TYR A 179 1.58 11.51 -18.89
CA TYR A 179 0.41 12.22 -19.44
C TYR A 179 0.39 13.69 -18.99
N ARG A 180 -0.39 14.50 -19.73
CA ARG A 180 -0.66 15.89 -19.36
C ARG A 180 -2.10 16.05 -18.94
N ILE A 181 -2.34 16.74 -17.83
CA ILE A 181 -3.68 17.13 -17.39
C ILE A 181 -3.90 18.61 -17.66
N LYS A 182 -4.97 18.94 -18.36
CA LYS A 182 -5.40 20.32 -18.54
C LYS A 182 -5.93 20.85 -17.21
N GLN A 183 -5.34 21.94 -16.73
CA GLN A 183 -5.75 22.64 -15.52
C GLN A 183 -6.95 23.56 -15.80
N LYS A 184 -7.52 24.14 -14.75
CA LYS A 184 -8.65 25.06 -14.85
C LYS A 184 -8.32 26.35 -15.61
N ASP A 185 -7.09 26.83 -15.47
CA ASP A 185 -6.54 28.00 -16.16
C ASP A 185 -6.14 27.74 -17.63
N GLY A 186 -6.41 26.54 -18.15
CA GLY A 186 -6.06 26.13 -19.50
C GLY A 186 -4.65 25.57 -19.65
N THR A 187 -3.77 25.74 -18.68
CA THR A 187 -2.40 25.17 -18.70
C THR A 187 -2.43 23.65 -18.65
N ARG A 188 -1.33 23.01 -19.05
CA ARG A 188 -1.17 21.55 -19.00
C ARG A 188 -0.02 21.17 -18.09
N LYS A 189 -0.33 20.43 -17.02
CA LYS A 189 0.68 19.88 -16.10
C LYS A 189 1.08 18.46 -16.48
N TRP A 190 2.38 18.20 -16.56
CA TRP A 190 2.92 16.89 -16.85
C TRP A 190 2.91 15.98 -15.59
N HIS A 191 2.63 14.69 -15.80
CA HIS A 191 2.69 13.64 -14.79
C HIS A 191 3.46 12.44 -15.34
N SER A 192 4.40 11.89 -14.56
CA SER A 192 5.36 10.84 -14.96
C SER A 192 4.79 9.41 -14.92
N GLY A 193 3.50 9.25 -15.00
CA GLY A 193 2.81 7.96 -15.00
C GLY A 193 1.63 7.91 -14.03
N ASN A 194 1.00 6.74 -13.96
CA ASN A 194 -0.17 6.50 -13.12
C ASN A 194 -0.04 5.18 -12.34
N PHE A 195 -1.12 4.71 -11.70
CA PHE A 195 -1.10 3.47 -10.96
C PHE A 195 -0.68 2.25 -11.81
N LEU A 196 -1.05 2.20 -13.09
CA LEU A 196 -0.66 1.09 -13.97
C LEU A 196 0.84 1.07 -14.26
N SER A 197 1.51 2.22 -14.30
CA SER A 197 2.97 2.25 -14.42
C SER A 197 3.66 1.72 -13.15
N TYR A 198 3.09 1.93 -11.97
CA TYR A 198 3.55 1.28 -10.74
C TYR A 198 3.37 -0.24 -10.81
N VAL A 199 2.18 -0.71 -11.24
CA VAL A 199 1.88 -2.14 -11.42
C VAL A 199 2.87 -2.80 -12.38
N GLN A 200 3.15 -2.16 -13.52
CA GLN A 200 4.12 -2.66 -14.50
C GLN A 200 5.55 -2.73 -13.97
N ARG A 201 5.98 -1.71 -13.20
CA ARG A 201 7.30 -1.73 -12.55
C ARG A 201 7.41 -2.85 -11.52
N ALA A 202 6.35 -3.07 -10.73
CA ALA A 202 6.30 -4.16 -9.78
C ALA A 202 6.37 -5.52 -10.48
N GLU A 203 5.58 -5.74 -11.53
CA GLU A 203 5.61 -6.98 -12.32
C GLU A 203 6.99 -7.25 -12.95
N LYS A 204 7.66 -6.18 -13.41
CA LYS A 204 9.03 -6.30 -13.93
C LYS A 204 10.03 -6.71 -12.83
N LYS A 205 9.84 -6.25 -11.60
CA LYS A 205 10.74 -6.54 -10.47
C LYS A 205 10.50 -7.92 -9.86
N PHE A 206 9.25 -8.32 -9.68
CA PHE A 206 8.91 -9.64 -9.11
C PHE A 206 8.95 -10.77 -10.16
N GLY A 207 8.85 -10.45 -11.44
CA GLY A 207 8.86 -11.41 -12.53
C GLY A 207 7.49 -11.58 -13.19
N LYS A 208 7.52 -11.97 -14.48
CA LYS A 208 6.29 -12.13 -15.30
C LYS A 208 5.38 -13.25 -14.80
N GLY A 209 5.91 -14.25 -14.10
CA GLY A 209 5.14 -15.36 -13.54
C GLY A 209 4.18 -14.95 -12.44
N GLU A 210 4.43 -13.82 -11.76
CA GLU A 210 3.63 -13.36 -10.62
C GLU A 210 2.27 -12.77 -11.02
N LEU A 211 2.08 -12.39 -12.29
CA LEU A 211 0.83 -11.84 -12.83
C LEU A 211 0.26 -10.67 -11.99
N ILE A 212 1.15 -9.83 -11.48
CA ILE A 212 0.78 -8.68 -10.61
C ILE A 212 -0.23 -7.76 -11.32
N SER A 213 -0.16 -7.63 -12.64
CA SER A 213 -1.08 -6.82 -13.44
C SER A 213 -2.47 -7.43 -13.63
N LYS A 214 -2.71 -8.69 -13.22
CA LYS A 214 -3.95 -9.43 -13.49
C LYS A 214 -5.20 -8.65 -13.11
N ASP A 215 -5.23 -8.08 -11.91
CA ASP A 215 -6.39 -7.39 -11.36
C ASP A 215 -6.67 -6.03 -11.99
N THR A 216 -5.71 -5.51 -12.77
CA THR A 216 -5.85 -4.22 -13.48
C THR A 216 -6.07 -4.39 -14.99
N ARG A 217 -6.01 -5.59 -15.56
CA ARG A 217 -6.12 -5.83 -17.01
C ARG A 217 -7.41 -5.29 -17.63
N ARG A 218 -8.53 -5.35 -16.90
CA ARG A 218 -9.85 -4.90 -17.38
C ARG A 218 -10.12 -3.41 -17.17
N HIS A 219 -9.10 -2.60 -16.85
CA HIS A 219 -9.28 -1.17 -16.56
C HIS A 219 -9.96 -0.40 -17.72
N MET A 220 -9.59 -0.66 -18.97
CA MET A 220 -10.19 0.01 -20.12
C MET A 220 -11.68 -0.31 -20.26
N GLN A 221 -12.05 -1.58 -20.09
CA GLN A 221 -13.44 -2.02 -20.13
C GLN A 221 -14.25 -1.33 -19.02
N LYS A 222 -13.75 -1.37 -17.78
CA LYS A 222 -14.40 -0.73 -16.62
C LYS A 222 -14.56 0.78 -16.77
N ILE A 223 -13.59 1.48 -17.38
CA ILE A 223 -13.72 2.91 -17.70
C ILE A 223 -14.84 3.14 -18.69
N LYS A 224 -14.87 2.36 -19.79
CA LYS A 224 -15.92 2.49 -20.83
C LYS A 224 -17.31 2.24 -20.25
N GLU A 225 -17.47 1.18 -19.46
CA GLU A 225 -18.73 0.85 -18.78
C GLU A 225 -19.18 1.97 -17.83
N ALA A 226 -18.26 2.52 -17.02
CA ALA A 226 -18.55 3.60 -16.10
C ALA A 226 -19.00 4.90 -16.81
N LEU A 227 -18.51 5.15 -18.03
CA LEU A 227 -18.91 6.31 -18.83
C LEU A 227 -20.22 6.10 -19.61
N LYS A 228 -20.55 4.84 -19.98
CA LYS A 228 -21.81 4.52 -20.69
C LYS A 228 -23.07 4.69 -19.84
N GLY A 229 -22.98 4.56 -18.53
CA GLY A 229 -24.09 4.70 -17.60
C GLY A 229 -24.83 6.06 -17.66
N ARG A 230 -24.32 7.01 -18.46
CA ARG A 230 -25.00 8.28 -18.79
C ARG A 230 -26.06 8.09 -19.90
N GLN A 231 -25.77 7.29 -20.92
CA GLN A 231 -26.64 7.18 -22.12
C GLN A 231 -27.92 6.38 -21.87
N GLU A 232 -27.92 5.48 -20.90
CA GLU A 232 -29.11 4.68 -20.56
C GLU A 232 -30.06 5.43 -19.62
N GLN A 233 -29.56 6.33 -18.76
CA GLN A 233 -30.40 7.13 -17.86
C GLN A 233 -31.12 8.26 -18.61
N GLU A 234 -30.54 8.82 -19.68
CA GLU A 234 -31.19 9.84 -20.53
C GLU A 234 -32.27 9.23 -21.43
N LYS A 235 -32.17 7.95 -21.78
CA LYS A 235 -33.19 7.22 -22.59
C LYS A 235 -34.40 6.73 -21.79
N THR A 236 -34.29 6.67 -20.46
CA THR A 236 -35.39 6.21 -19.58
C THR A 236 -36.20 7.39 -19.02
N THR A 237 -35.80 8.62 -19.28
CA THR A 237 -36.48 9.84 -18.79
C THR A 237 -37.18 10.61 -19.92
N THR A 238 -37.20 10.05 -21.10
CA THR A 238 -37.99 10.51 -22.27
C THR A 238 -39.09 9.50 -22.58
#